data_38e0484e0278ebad5691026e96c53c0b
#
_entry.id   38e0484e0278ebad5691026e96c53c0b
#
_cell.length_a   1.000
_cell.length_b   1.000
_cell.length_c   1.000
_cell.angle_alpha   90.00
_cell.angle_beta   90.00
_cell.angle_gamma   90.00
#
_symmetry.space_group_name_H-M   'P 1'
#
loop_
_entity.id
_entity.type
_entity.pdbx_description
1 polymer ?
#
loop_
_entity_poly.entity_id
_entity_poly.type
_entity_poly.pdbx_seq_one_letter_code
_entity_poly.pdbx_strand_id
1 'polypeptide(L)' 'MRQITHAEAKAHMTDIETRLKTIYQLAHLPEKTRRQILTLAGGANNVAGQIAAHERKVRNATHN' A
#
# COMPACT_ATOMS: atom_id res chain seq x y z
N MET A 1 2.88 0.89 22.35
CA MET A 1 3.04 1.23 20.93
C MET A 1 1.80 1.99 20.46
N ARG A 2 1.99 3.13 19.83
CA ARG A 2 0.87 3.95 19.34
C ARG A 2 0.23 3.30 18.13
N GLN A 3 -1.10 3.26 18.11
CA GLN A 3 -1.81 2.84 16.91
C GLN A 3 -1.83 3.99 15.91
N ILE A 4 -1.66 3.66 14.63
CA ILE A 4 -1.79 4.64 13.56
C ILE A 4 -3.25 4.68 13.07
N THR A 5 -3.64 5.80 12.51
CA THR A 5 -4.98 5.95 11.92
C THR A 5 -5.06 5.20 10.58
N HIS A 6 -6.28 4.98 10.10
CA HIS A 6 -6.48 4.40 8.76
C HIS A 6 -5.85 5.26 7.68
N ALA A 7 -5.95 6.59 7.82
CA ALA A 7 -5.33 7.52 6.86
C ALA A 7 -3.81 7.38 6.85
N GLU A 8 -3.19 7.25 8.03
CA GLU A 8 -1.75 7.05 8.12
C GLU A 8 -1.34 5.70 7.53
N ALA A 9 -2.09 4.64 7.82
CA ALA A 9 -1.81 3.32 7.27
C ALA A 9 -1.89 3.33 5.74
N LYS A 10 -2.90 3.96 5.18
CA LYS A 10 -3.06 4.10 3.74
C LYS A 10 -1.89 4.87 3.13
N ALA A 11 -1.49 5.96 3.78
CA ALA A 11 -0.36 6.79 3.32
C ALA A 11 0.94 5.98 3.31
N HIS A 12 1.17 5.15 4.33
CA HIS A 12 2.35 4.29 4.38
C HIS A 12 2.33 3.25 3.25
N MET A 13 1.17 2.65 2.98
CA MET A 13 1.08 1.67 1.89
C MET A 13 1.33 2.32 0.53
N THR A 14 0.83 3.53 0.32
CA THR A 14 1.07 4.29 -0.92
C THR A 14 2.56 4.62 -1.06
N ASP A 15 3.21 5.00 0.03
CA ASP A 15 4.63 5.29 0.05
C ASP A 15 5.46 4.04 -0.27
N ILE A 16 5.08 2.90 0.29
CA ILE A 16 5.73 1.61 0.00
C ILE A 16 5.62 1.30 -1.50
N GLU A 17 4.45 1.47 -2.07
CA GLU A 17 4.24 1.25 -3.50
C GLU A 17 5.17 2.13 -4.33
N THR A 18 5.24 3.41 -4.00
CA THR A 18 6.11 4.36 -4.71
C THR A 18 7.58 3.97 -4.61
N ARG A 19 8.02 3.56 -3.43
CA ARG A 19 9.41 3.12 -3.22
C ARG A 19 9.73 1.85 -3.99
N LEU A 20 8.80 0.92 -4.04
CA LEU A 20 8.98 -0.32 -4.83
C LEU A 20 9.08 -0.01 -6.32
N LYS A 21 8.26 0.90 -6.82
CA LYS A 21 8.32 1.31 -8.23
C LYS A 21 9.63 2.02 -8.54
N THR A 22 10.14 2.81 -7.62
CA THR A 22 11.43 3.48 -7.77
C THR A 22 12.56 2.45 -7.89
N ILE A 23 12.56 1.43 -7.05
CA ILE A 23 13.53 0.35 -7.13
C ILE A 23 13.43 -0.35 -8.48
N TYR A 24 12.22 -0.64 -8.93
CA TYR A 24 11.98 -1.29 -10.22
C TYR A 24 12.57 -0.50 -11.38
N GLN A 25 12.45 0.83 -11.33
CA GLN A 25 12.88 1.70 -12.43
C GLN A 25 14.38 1.97 -12.41
N LEU A 26 14.97 2.14 -11.22
CA LEU A 26 16.32 2.68 -11.09
C LEU A 26 17.39 1.65 -10.73
N ALA A 27 17.02 0.52 -10.14
CA ALA A 27 17.97 -0.49 -9.75
C ALA A 27 18.22 -1.47 -10.91
N HIS A 28 19.48 -1.86 -11.09
CA HIS A 28 19.85 -2.89 -12.06
C HIS A 28 19.64 -4.26 -11.42
N LEU A 29 18.48 -4.85 -11.68
CA LEU A 29 18.11 -6.12 -11.08
C LEU A 29 17.72 -7.13 -12.15
N PRO A 30 17.91 -8.45 -11.88
CA PRO A 30 17.43 -9.49 -12.79
C PRO A 30 15.91 -9.36 -13.02
N GLU A 31 15.44 -9.77 -14.19
CA GLU A 31 14.04 -9.65 -14.56
C GLU A 31 13.11 -10.35 -13.56
N LYS A 32 13.51 -11.53 -13.07
CA LYS A 32 12.73 -12.27 -12.08
C LYS A 32 12.50 -11.44 -10.82
N THR A 33 13.55 -10.80 -10.32
CA THR A 33 13.48 -9.95 -9.14
C THR A 33 12.61 -8.72 -9.41
N ARG A 34 12.76 -8.13 -10.58
CA ARG A 34 11.93 -6.97 -10.99
C ARG A 34 10.44 -7.32 -11.02
N ARG A 35 10.09 -8.50 -11.53
CA ARG A 35 8.70 -8.97 -11.53
C ARG A 35 8.16 -9.14 -10.12
N GLN A 36 8.98 -9.64 -9.20
CA GLN A 36 8.57 -9.77 -7.80
C GLN A 36 8.29 -8.41 -7.18
N ILE A 37 9.10 -7.41 -7.51
CA ILE A 37 8.90 -6.04 -7.01
C ILE A 37 7.58 -5.48 -7.53
N LEU A 38 7.26 -5.69 -8.82
CA LEU A 38 5.96 -5.25 -9.36
C LEU A 38 4.79 -5.92 -8.67
N THR A 39 4.91 -7.21 -8.36
CA THR A 39 3.88 -7.94 -7.64
C THR A 39 3.68 -7.36 -6.24
N LEU A 40 4.76 -7.04 -5.54
CA LEU A 40 4.70 -6.42 -4.22
C LEU A 40 4.07 -5.03 -4.30
N ALA A 41 4.42 -4.24 -5.30
CA ALA A 41 3.85 -2.90 -5.48
C ALA A 41 2.35 -2.98 -5.72
N GLY A 42 1.91 -3.93 -6.56
CA GLY A 42 0.49 -4.18 -6.80
C GLY A 42 -0.23 -4.60 -5.53
N GLY A 43 0.41 -5.46 -4.71
CA GLY A 43 -0.13 -5.87 -3.42
C GLY A 43 -0.27 -4.70 -2.46
N ALA A 44 0.72 -3.81 -2.41
CA ALA A 44 0.66 -2.63 -1.56
C ALA A 44 -0.51 -1.72 -1.96
N ASN A 45 -0.70 -1.52 -3.25
CA ASN A 45 -1.82 -0.74 -3.77
C ASN A 45 -3.17 -1.37 -3.39
N ASN A 46 -3.28 -2.67 -3.51
CA ASN A 46 -4.47 -3.44 -3.13
C ASN A 46 -4.80 -3.24 -1.65
N VAL A 47 -3.79 -3.36 -0.79
CA VAL A 47 -3.97 -3.20 0.65
C VAL A 47 -4.38 -1.78 0.99
N ALA A 48 -3.81 -0.78 0.32
CA ALA A 48 -4.23 0.62 0.51
C ALA A 48 -5.72 0.79 0.20
N GLY A 49 -6.20 0.17 -0.88
CA GLY A 49 -7.62 0.17 -1.23
C GLY A 49 -8.48 -0.51 -0.18
N GLN A 50 -8.02 -1.63 0.36
CA GLN A 50 -8.73 -2.35 1.42
C GLN A 50 -8.83 -1.52 2.71
N ILE A 51 -7.76 -0.80 3.06
CA ILE A 51 -7.76 0.07 4.24
C ILE A 51 -8.79 1.19 4.06
N ALA A 52 -8.82 1.81 2.88
CA ALA A 52 -9.79 2.86 2.58
C ALA A 52 -11.23 2.35 2.65
N ALA A 53 -11.47 1.15 2.11
CA ALA A 53 -12.79 0.53 2.16
C ALA A 53 -13.22 0.20 3.59
N HIS A 54 -12.30 -0.30 4.40
CA HIS A 54 -12.55 -0.62 5.80
C HIS A 54 -12.87 0.65 6.60
N GLU A 55 -12.14 1.72 6.37
CA GLU A 55 -12.39 3.00 7.02
C GLU A 55 -13.80 3.51 6.72
N ARG A 56 -14.21 3.43 5.45
CA ARG A 56 -15.57 3.84 5.07
C ARG A 56 -16.62 2.98 5.75
N LYS A 57 -16.38 1.68 5.86
CA LYS A 57 -17.31 0.75 6.50
C LYS A 57 -17.48 1.06 7.98
N VAL A 58 -16.36 1.32 8.67
CA VAL A 58 -16.39 1.69 10.09
C VAL A 58 -17.11 3.02 10.29
N ARG A 59 -16.84 3.99 9.42
CA ARG A 59 -17.50 5.30 9.48
C ARG A 59 -19.00 5.18 9.30
N ASN A 60 -19.44 4.36 8.34
CA ASN A 60 -20.85 4.14 8.09
C ASN A 60 -21.52 3.40 9.25
N ALA A 61 -20.82 2.46 9.88
CA ALA A 61 -21.34 1.70 11.02
C ALA A 61 -21.58 2.59 12.24
N THR A 62 -20.78 3.64 12.42
CA THR A 62 -20.90 4.57 13.54
C THR A 62 -21.85 5.73 13.24
N HIS A 63 -22.29 5.85 12.00
CA HIS A 63 -23.09 6.97 11.54
C HIS A 63 -24.57 6.57 11.48
N ASN A 64 -25.21 6.62 12.62
CA ASN A 64 -26.66 6.34 12.68
C ASN A 64 -27.42 7.60 13.03
#